data_e5ce5624ed6bab47011d979eeec0ad7d
#
_entry.id   e5ce5624ed6bab47011d979eeec0ad7d
#
_cell.length_a   1.000
_cell.length_b   1.000
_cell.length_c   1.000
_cell.angle_alpha   90.00
_cell.angle_beta   90.00
_cell.angle_gamma   90.00
#
_symmetry.space_group_name_H-M   'P 1'
#
loop_
_entity.id
_entity.type
_entity.pdbx_description
1 polymer ?
#
loop_
_entity_poly.entity_id
_entity_poly.type
_entity_poly.pdbx_seq_one_letter_code
_entity_poly.pdbx_strand_id
1 'polypeptide(L)'
;MSELKLVSPLLDQMSVEEEIAGHNGCTCYALRHVQSGERFVVKRISVPASDLQVRALILSGAYPDDAAVHAYYGSVAEDIKNELDTGMRLAENGYFAGASSYQIEPKESGIGYDVYILYPRMVSLRPFLDHSAMT
;
A
#
# COMPACT_ATOMS: atom_id res chain seq x y z
N MET A 1 -6.84 6.09 -15.51
CA MET A 1 -6.99 6.53 -14.13
C MET A 1 -7.34 5.34 -13.25
N SER A 2 -6.60 5.12 -12.21
CA SER A 2 -6.89 3.99 -11.34
C SER A 2 -7.84 4.41 -10.23
N GLU A 3 -8.81 3.58 -9.99
CA GLU A 3 -9.71 3.78 -8.87
C GLU A 3 -9.24 2.96 -7.69
N LEU A 4 -9.35 3.54 -6.51
CA LEU A 4 -9.02 2.82 -5.30
C LEU A 4 -10.17 1.89 -4.94
N LYS A 5 -9.85 0.61 -4.79
CA LYS A 5 -10.79 -0.35 -4.26
C LYS A 5 -10.89 -0.15 -2.75
N LEU A 6 -12.08 0.11 -2.28
CA LEU A 6 -12.30 0.31 -0.83
C LEU A 6 -12.39 -1.05 -0.14
N VAL A 7 -11.24 -1.64 0.10
CA VAL A 7 -11.18 -2.98 0.70
C VAL A 7 -11.77 -2.98 2.11
N SER A 8 -12.47 -4.05 2.41
CA SER A 8 -13.11 -4.22 3.70
C SER A 8 -12.29 -5.22 4.52
N PRO A 9 -12.10 -5.02 5.82
CA PRO A 9 -12.68 -3.94 6.66
C PRO A 9 -11.86 -2.67 6.71
N LEU A 10 -10.66 -2.64 6.15
CA LEU A 10 -9.72 -1.53 6.34
C LEU A 10 -10.30 -0.19 5.92
N LEU A 11 -10.93 -0.13 4.76
CA LEU A 11 -11.42 1.13 4.20
C LEU A 11 -12.94 1.25 4.25
N ASP A 12 -13.58 0.53 5.17
CA ASP A 12 -15.01 0.64 5.37
C ASP A 12 -15.39 2.07 5.77
N GLN A 13 -16.45 2.56 5.16
CA GLN A 13 -16.99 3.90 5.44
C GLN A 13 -15.99 5.02 5.15
N MET A 14 -15.07 4.77 4.25
CA MET A 14 -14.14 5.79 3.77
C MET A 14 -14.61 6.33 2.43
N SER A 15 -14.29 7.58 2.17
CA SER A 15 -14.55 8.23 0.90
C SER A 15 -13.21 8.76 0.36
N VAL A 16 -12.95 8.51 -0.91
CA VAL A 16 -11.72 9.00 -1.54
C VAL A 16 -11.90 10.48 -1.87
N GLU A 17 -11.02 11.31 -1.34
CA GLU A 17 -11.05 12.74 -1.63
C GLU A 17 -10.18 13.09 -2.83
N GLU A 18 -8.99 12.53 -2.91
CA GLU A 18 -8.12 12.76 -4.05
C GLU A 18 -7.01 11.73 -4.11
N GLU A 19 -6.43 11.58 -5.29
CA GLU A 19 -5.23 10.81 -5.49
C GLU A 19 -4.05 11.76 -5.30
N ILE A 20 -3.21 11.50 -4.30
CA ILE A 20 -2.13 12.41 -3.94
C ILE A 20 -0.91 12.20 -4.82
N ALA A 21 -0.51 10.95 -4.98
CA ALA A 21 0.70 10.62 -5.73
C ALA A 21 0.58 9.18 -6.22
N GLY A 22 1.28 8.88 -7.31
CA GLY A 22 1.26 7.53 -7.83
C GLY A 22 2.34 7.33 -8.87
N HIS A 23 3.07 6.25 -8.72
CA HIS A 23 4.05 5.85 -9.72
C HIS A 23 4.44 4.40 -9.47
N ASN A 24 4.64 3.69 -10.56
CA ASN A 24 5.29 2.39 -10.57
C ASN A 24 4.81 1.41 -9.48
N GLY A 25 3.51 1.21 -9.41
CA GLY A 25 2.94 0.23 -8.48
C GLY A 25 2.67 0.75 -7.09
N CYS A 26 2.89 2.03 -6.86
CA CYS A 26 2.65 2.64 -5.55
C CYS A 26 1.80 3.89 -5.74
N THR A 27 0.65 3.95 -5.09
CA THR A 27 -0.27 5.08 -5.21
C THR A 27 -0.79 5.47 -3.84
N CYS A 28 -0.88 6.77 -3.59
CA CYS A 28 -1.41 7.29 -2.33
C CYS A 28 -2.70 8.06 -2.58
N TYR A 29 -3.64 7.92 -1.68
CA TYR A 29 -4.95 8.58 -1.77
C TYR A 29 -5.28 9.24 -0.45
N ALA A 30 -5.90 10.42 -0.52
CA ALA A 30 -6.47 11.06 0.66
C ALA A 30 -7.88 10.55 0.85
N LEU A 31 -8.20 10.16 2.06
CA LEU A 31 -9.51 9.61 2.40
C LEU A 31 -10.15 10.40 3.53
N ARG A 32 -11.46 10.28 3.61
CA ARG A 32 -12.22 10.83 4.73
C ARG A 32 -13.22 9.79 5.22
N HIS A 33 -13.29 9.64 6.53
CA HIS A 33 -14.29 8.77 7.13
C HIS A 33 -15.65 9.46 7.06
N VAL A 34 -16.63 8.78 6.46
CA VAL A 34 -17.91 9.42 6.17
C VAL A 34 -18.68 9.85 7.41
N GLN A 35 -18.54 9.11 8.50
CA GLN A 35 -19.28 9.40 9.72
C GLN A 35 -18.60 10.46 10.58
N SER A 36 -17.33 10.28 10.84
CA SER A 36 -16.61 11.17 11.76
C SER A 36 -15.99 12.39 11.08
N GLY A 37 -15.82 12.34 9.77
CA GLY A 37 -15.12 13.37 9.03
C GLY A 37 -13.60 13.31 9.21
N GLU A 38 -13.12 12.34 9.93
CA GLU A 38 -11.70 12.18 10.18
C GLU A 38 -10.98 11.83 8.88
N ARG A 39 -9.79 12.35 8.69
CA ARG A 39 -9.05 12.17 7.45
C ARG A 39 -7.91 11.19 7.61
N PHE A 40 -7.65 10.46 6.53
CA PHE A 40 -6.62 9.46 6.47
C PHE A 40 -5.91 9.51 5.14
N VAL A 41 -4.78 8.81 5.06
CA VAL A 41 -4.09 8.56 3.81
C VAL A 41 -3.91 7.07 3.67
N VAL A 42 -4.23 6.51 2.52
CA VAL A 42 -3.95 5.12 2.23
C VAL A 42 -2.89 5.04 1.14
N LYS A 43 -1.91 4.18 1.34
CA LYS A 43 -0.90 3.87 0.35
C LYS A 43 -1.16 2.47 -0.16
N ARG A 44 -1.30 2.33 -1.47
CA ARG A 44 -1.48 1.02 -2.09
C ARG A 44 -0.21 0.64 -2.83
N ILE A 45 0.35 -0.50 -2.47
CA ILE A 45 1.54 -1.05 -3.13
C ILE A 45 1.12 -2.31 -3.86
N SER A 46 1.36 -2.35 -5.16
CA SER A 46 1.07 -3.53 -5.98
C SER A 46 2.34 -4.32 -6.22
N VAL A 47 2.31 -5.61 -5.94
CA VAL A 47 3.45 -6.49 -6.14
C VAL A 47 2.99 -7.73 -6.91
N PRO A 48 3.33 -7.84 -8.18
CA PRO A 48 4.14 -6.93 -9.02
C PRO A 48 3.41 -5.65 -9.38
N ALA A 49 4.16 -4.67 -9.85
CA ALA A 49 3.58 -3.39 -10.24
C ALA A 49 2.68 -3.53 -11.45
N SER A 50 2.95 -4.48 -12.33
CA SER A 50 2.16 -4.68 -13.54
C SER A 50 2.29 -6.14 -14.03
N ASP A 51 1.37 -6.52 -14.90
CA ASP A 51 1.40 -7.84 -15.53
C ASP A 51 2.61 -8.02 -16.44
N LEU A 52 3.16 -6.92 -16.94
CA LEU A 52 4.35 -6.98 -17.75
C LEU A 52 5.55 -7.52 -16.97
N GLN A 53 5.62 -7.21 -15.68
CA GLN A 53 6.67 -7.77 -14.83
C GLN A 53 6.57 -9.28 -14.71
N VAL A 54 5.34 -9.80 -14.61
CA VAL A 54 5.10 -11.23 -14.55
C VAL A 54 5.60 -11.89 -15.83
N ARG A 55 5.22 -11.35 -16.97
CA ARG A 55 5.63 -11.89 -18.26
C ARG A 55 7.13 -11.84 -18.45
N ALA A 56 7.75 -10.76 -18.03
CA ALA A 56 9.20 -10.61 -18.15
C ALA A 56 9.93 -11.67 -17.33
N LEU A 57 9.44 -11.96 -16.14
CA LEU A 57 10.06 -12.99 -15.29
C LEU A 57 9.94 -14.37 -15.89
N ILE A 58 8.81 -14.69 -16.48
CA ILE A 58 8.60 -16.00 -17.10
C ILE A 58 9.42 -16.11 -18.38
N LEU A 59 9.41 -15.09 -19.22
CA LEU A 59 10.14 -15.09 -20.47
C LEU A 59 11.65 -15.13 -20.26
N SER A 60 12.13 -14.55 -19.19
CA SER A 60 13.56 -14.57 -18.87
C SER A 60 14.05 -15.93 -18.40
N GLY A 61 13.12 -16.83 -18.08
CA GLY A 61 13.46 -18.14 -17.55
C GLY A 61 13.69 -18.16 -16.05
N ALA A 62 13.50 -17.02 -15.38
CA ALA A 62 13.68 -16.96 -13.94
C ALA A 62 12.66 -17.80 -13.19
N TYR A 63 11.44 -17.89 -13.73
CA TYR A 63 10.38 -18.69 -13.15
C TYR A 63 9.66 -19.49 -14.24
N PRO A 64 9.29 -20.75 -13.95
CA PRO A 64 8.73 -21.61 -14.97
C PRO A 64 7.28 -21.28 -15.34
N ASP A 65 6.50 -20.72 -14.42
CA ASP A 65 5.08 -20.49 -14.66
C ASP A 65 4.52 -19.44 -13.70
N ASP A 66 3.23 -19.17 -13.87
CA ASP A 66 2.51 -18.17 -13.07
C ASP A 66 2.49 -18.53 -11.58
N ALA A 67 2.37 -19.80 -11.26
CA ALA A 67 2.32 -20.25 -9.86
C ALA A 67 3.64 -19.92 -9.14
N ALA A 68 4.76 -20.10 -9.82
CA ALA A 68 6.06 -19.79 -9.25
C ALA A 68 6.24 -18.29 -9.03
N VAL A 69 5.76 -17.49 -9.98
CA VAL A 69 5.79 -16.02 -9.84
C VAL A 69 4.91 -15.58 -8.69
N HIS A 70 3.71 -16.15 -8.57
CA HIS A 70 2.80 -15.82 -7.48
C HIS A 70 3.42 -16.15 -6.13
N ALA A 71 4.08 -17.31 -6.03
CA ALA A 71 4.76 -17.71 -4.78
C ALA A 71 5.87 -16.74 -4.40
N TYR A 72 6.62 -16.25 -5.39
CA TYR A 72 7.66 -15.26 -5.14
C TYR A 72 7.06 -13.97 -4.57
N TYR A 73 5.98 -13.46 -5.19
CA TYR A 73 5.35 -12.24 -4.72
C TYR A 73 4.62 -12.43 -3.39
N GLY A 74 4.21 -13.65 -3.08
CA GLY A 74 3.70 -13.98 -1.75
C GLY A 74 4.77 -13.77 -0.68
N SER A 75 5.99 -14.15 -0.99
CA SER A 75 7.12 -13.94 -0.11
C SER A 75 7.43 -12.44 0.04
N VAL A 76 7.34 -11.67 -1.05
CA VAL A 76 7.52 -10.22 -0.99
C VAL A 76 6.44 -9.58 -0.11
N ALA A 77 5.20 -9.99 -0.27
CA ALA A 77 4.10 -9.47 0.53
C ALA A 77 4.30 -9.78 2.02
N GLU A 78 4.81 -10.98 2.33
CA GLU A 78 5.09 -11.36 3.70
C GLU A 78 6.19 -10.50 4.31
N ASP A 79 7.20 -10.17 3.54
CA ASP A 79 8.28 -9.29 4.00
C ASP A 79 7.74 -7.90 4.31
N ILE A 80 6.86 -7.38 3.44
CA ILE A 80 6.23 -6.08 3.66
C ILE A 80 5.39 -6.12 4.94
N LYS A 81 4.63 -7.19 5.13
CA LYS A 81 3.81 -7.38 6.33
C LYS A 81 4.68 -7.32 7.59
N ASN A 82 5.80 -8.02 7.58
CA ASN A 82 6.70 -8.06 8.73
C ASN A 82 7.29 -6.70 9.03
N GLU A 83 7.65 -5.93 8.01
CA GLU A 83 8.14 -4.57 8.19
C GLU A 83 7.06 -3.67 8.77
N LEU A 84 5.83 -3.80 8.29
CA LEU A 84 4.71 -3.01 8.80
C LEU A 84 4.42 -3.33 10.26
N ASP A 85 4.41 -4.62 10.61
CA ASP A 85 4.17 -5.04 11.99
C ASP A 85 5.24 -4.46 12.92
N THR A 86 6.49 -4.48 12.49
CA THR A 86 7.60 -3.92 13.26
C THR A 86 7.44 -2.41 13.42
N GLY A 87 7.13 -1.71 12.31
CA GLY A 87 6.94 -0.27 12.35
C GLY A 87 5.80 0.15 13.26
N MET A 88 4.71 -0.59 13.23
CA MET A 88 3.56 -0.29 14.08
C MET A 88 3.88 -0.48 15.56
N ARG A 89 4.67 -1.50 15.89
CA ARG A 89 5.11 -1.68 17.27
C ARG A 89 6.01 -0.55 17.75
N LEU A 90 6.88 -0.07 16.87
CA LEU A 90 7.75 1.06 17.20
C LEU A 90 6.94 2.34 17.40
N ALA A 91 5.90 2.53 16.59
CA ALA A 91 5.02 3.68 16.73
C ALA A 91 4.29 3.66 18.07
N GLU A 92 3.89 2.48 18.53
CA GLU A 92 3.25 2.33 19.84
C GLU A 92 4.18 2.78 20.97
N ASN A 93 5.47 2.65 20.77
CA ASN A 93 6.46 3.10 21.73
C ASN A 93 6.84 4.57 21.56
N GLY A 94 6.16 5.27 20.67
CA GLY A 94 6.34 6.71 20.50
C GLY A 94 7.54 7.12 19.67
N TYR A 95 8.16 6.20 18.96
CA TYR A 95 9.34 6.51 18.18
C TYR A 95 9.03 7.31 16.91
N PHE A 96 7.91 7.02 16.27
CA PHE A 96 7.49 7.77 15.09
C PHE A 96 6.03 7.46 14.77
N ALA A 97 5.42 8.34 14.00
CA ALA A 97 4.06 8.12 13.55
C ALA A 97 4.11 7.18 12.35
N GLY A 98 3.60 6.00 12.52
CA GLY A 98 3.57 5.00 11.48
C GLY A 98 2.17 4.70 11.00
N ALA A 99 2.03 3.62 10.26
CA ALA A 99 0.75 3.14 9.79
C ALA A 99 -0.15 2.79 10.96
N SER A 100 -1.44 3.09 10.84
CA SER A 100 -2.40 2.70 11.87
C SER A 100 -2.90 1.28 11.64
N SER A 101 -2.97 0.85 10.38
CA SER A 101 -3.30 -0.53 10.05
C SER A 101 -3.01 -0.80 8.58
N TYR A 102 -3.17 -2.04 8.16
CA TYR A 102 -2.96 -2.42 6.78
C TYR A 102 -3.84 -3.62 6.42
N GLN A 103 -3.95 -3.88 5.13
CA GLN A 103 -4.65 -5.05 4.63
C GLN A 103 -3.98 -5.52 3.35
N ILE A 104 -3.79 -6.82 3.20
CA ILE A 104 -3.18 -7.41 2.02
C ILE A 104 -4.25 -8.22 1.29
N GLU A 105 -4.43 -7.93 0.00
CA GLU A 105 -5.41 -8.60 -0.83
C GLU A 105 -4.74 -9.27 -2.01
N PRO A 106 -5.15 -10.48 -2.39
CA PRO A 106 -4.65 -11.06 -3.62
C PRO A 106 -5.18 -10.27 -4.81
N LYS A 107 -4.38 -10.15 -5.85
CA LYS A 107 -4.80 -9.46 -7.07
C LYS A 107 -5.89 -10.24 -7.78
N GLU A 108 -6.75 -9.52 -8.46
CA GLU A 108 -7.82 -10.13 -9.24
C GLU A 108 -7.27 -11.05 -10.34
N SER A 109 -6.10 -10.70 -10.86
CA SER A 109 -5.44 -11.53 -11.87
C SER A 109 -5.00 -12.90 -11.35
N GLY A 110 -4.93 -13.04 -10.02
CA GLY A 110 -4.48 -14.28 -9.40
C GLY A 110 -2.98 -14.35 -9.19
N ILE A 111 -2.24 -13.37 -9.63
CA ILE A 111 -0.78 -13.35 -9.49
C ILE A 111 -0.35 -12.10 -8.76
N GLY A 112 0.13 -12.28 -7.54
CA GLY A 112 0.60 -11.17 -6.73
C GLY A 112 -0.44 -10.62 -5.79
N TYR A 113 -0.11 -9.52 -5.15
CA TYR A 113 -0.91 -8.95 -4.07
C TYR A 113 -0.92 -7.43 -4.14
N ASP A 114 -1.97 -6.84 -3.57
CA ASP A 114 -2.04 -5.40 -3.32
C ASP A 114 -2.00 -5.21 -1.82
N VAL A 115 -1.10 -4.35 -1.36
CA VAL A 115 -0.95 -4.02 0.06
C VAL A 115 -1.51 -2.62 0.28
N TYR A 116 -2.49 -2.53 1.16
CA TYR A 116 -3.12 -1.26 1.52
C TYR A 116 -2.66 -0.88 2.92
N ILE A 117 -2.06 0.28 3.05
CA ILE A 117 -1.52 0.76 4.32
C ILE A 117 -2.23 2.05 4.68
N LEU A 118 -2.89 2.05 5.83
CA LEU A 118 -3.65 3.20 6.29
C LEU A 118 -2.84 4.01 7.28
N TYR A 119 -2.69 5.30 7.00
CA TYR A 119 -2.04 6.24 7.89
C TYR A 119 -3.06 7.25 8.38
N PRO A 120 -3.02 7.62 9.66
CA PRO A 120 -3.84 8.74 10.10
C PRO A 120 -3.37 9.98 9.36
N ARG A 121 -4.30 10.81 8.96
CA ARG A 121 -3.90 12.02 8.29
C ARG A 121 -3.25 12.93 9.31
N MET A 122 -1.96 13.00 9.21
CA MET A 122 -1.23 13.84 10.11
C MET A 122 -1.16 15.23 9.54
N VAL A 123 -1.51 16.18 10.38
CA VAL A 123 -1.29 17.56 10.03
C VAL A 123 0.16 17.76 9.62
N SER A 124 1.02 16.98 10.22
CA SER A 124 2.45 17.05 9.97
C SER A 124 2.89 16.46 8.65
N LEU A 125 2.03 15.71 7.96
CA LEU A 125 2.46 15.06 6.73
C LEU A 125 2.93 16.06 5.71
N ARG A 126 2.13 17.10 5.47
CA ARG A 126 2.49 18.12 4.52
C ARG A 126 3.68 18.96 4.99
N PRO A 127 3.69 19.47 6.22
CA PRO A 127 4.88 20.15 6.72
C PRO A 127 6.12 19.28 6.70
N PHE A 128 5.94 17.98 6.95
CA PHE A 128 7.06 17.06 6.90
C PHE A 128 7.64 16.97 5.50
N LEU A 129 6.78 16.86 4.50
CA LEU A 129 7.22 16.79 3.10
C LEU A 129 7.88 18.10 2.68
N ASP A 130 7.29 19.21 3.05
CA ASP A 130 7.85 20.52 2.74
C ASP A 130 9.19 20.71 3.42
N HIS A 131 9.28 20.30 4.64
CA HIS A 131 10.52 20.38 5.40
C HIS A 131 11.61 19.51 4.75
N SER A 132 11.23 18.32 4.34
CA SER A 132 12.12 17.42 3.64
C SER A 132 12.66 18.05 2.37
N ALA A 133 11.81 18.76 1.66
CA ALA A 133 12.20 19.43 0.42
C ALA A 133 13.10 20.65 0.71
N MET A 134 12.94 21.27 1.85
CA MET A 134 13.74 22.44 2.23
C MET A 134 15.09 22.07 2.79
N THR A 135 15.17 20.92 3.37
CA THR A 135 16.43 20.47 3.93
C THR A 135 17.24 19.68 2.93
#